data_b7ccda62b3fd762ffb2c2bf87029492d
#
_entry.id   b7ccda62b3fd762ffb2c2bf87029492d
#
_cell.length_a   1.000
_cell.length_b   1.000
_cell.length_c   1.000
_cell.angle_alpha   90.00
_cell.angle_beta   90.00
_cell.angle_gamma   90.00
#
_symmetry.space_group_name_H-M   'P 1'
#
loop_
_entity.id
_entity.type
_entity.pdbx_description
1 polymer ?
#
loop_
_entity_poly.entity_id
_entity_poly.type
_entity_poly.pdbx_seq_one_letter_code
_entity_poly.pdbx_strand_id
1 'polypeptide(L)'
;TATVFGRELHAYVITDAIRDEKVLKFKVDYNDVHPRFKSIEMERDEKKLTAAENKEALLHPERIKEISQYIQNNFRIKTHRTHANGKGFNAMFAVSSVAAAKLYYESLMALQKDSDKPLKIATIFSFAANEEQSAIGEILDETFEITAMESSAKEFLASAIKDYNTMFKTNYNVDSKGFQNYYRDLANR
;
A
#
# COMPACT_ATOMS: atom_id res chain seq x y z
N THR A 1 4.37 -10.13 27.73
CA THR A 1 3.65 -11.43 27.72
C THR A 1 4.26 -12.38 28.75
N ALA A 2 5.57 -12.65 28.71
CA ALA A 2 6.26 -13.51 29.66
C ALA A 2 6.15 -13.05 31.13
N THR A 3 6.02 -11.74 31.35
CA THR A 3 5.85 -11.13 32.68
C THR A 3 4.49 -11.49 33.30
N VAL A 4 3.45 -11.67 32.46
CA VAL A 4 2.07 -11.96 32.92
C VAL A 4 1.78 -13.45 32.93
N PHE A 5 2.23 -14.19 31.91
CA PHE A 5 1.89 -15.61 31.72
C PHE A 5 3.01 -16.58 32.08
N GLY A 6 4.17 -16.08 32.50
CA GLY A 6 5.31 -16.91 32.86
C GLY A 6 5.91 -17.63 31.66
N ARG A 7 5.80 -18.96 31.64
CA ARG A 7 6.40 -19.80 30.59
C ARG A 7 5.45 -20.00 29.42
N GLU A 8 5.96 -19.84 28.19
CA GLU A 8 5.25 -20.23 26.98
C GLU A 8 5.11 -21.77 26.96
N LEU A 9 3.87 -22.23 26.83
CA LEU A 9 3.55 -23.65 26.76
C LEU A 9 3.52 -24.18 25.33
N HIS A 10 3.06 -23.37 24.40
CA HIS A 10 2.93 -23.71 22.99
C HIS A 10 2.94 -22.45 22.13
N ALA A 11 3.58 -22.52 20.97
CA ALA A 11 3.50 -21.50 19.92
C ALA A 11 3.03 -22.16 18.62
N TYR A 12 2.02 -21.58 17.99
CA TYR A 12 1.58 -21.94 16.66
C TYR A 12 1.99 -20.82 15.70
N VAL A 13 3.03 -21.09 14.92
CA VAL A 13 3.63 -20.08 14.03
C VAL A 13 3.21 -20.28 12.59
N ILE A 14 3.50 -19.29 11.73
CA ILE A 14 3.12 -19.30 10.32
C ILE A 14 3.59 -20.57 9.57
N THR A 15 4.74 -21.11 9.92
CA THR A 15 5.27 -22.35 9.33
C THR A 15 4.43 -23.56 9.68
N ASP A 16 3.86 -23.59 10.89
CA ASP A 16 2.94 -24.66 11.32
C ASP A 16 1.63 -24.52 10.55
N ALA A 17 1.11 -23.30 10.43
CA ALA A 17 -0.11 -23.03 9.67
C ALA A 17 0.02 -23.39 8.18
N ILE A 18 1.19 -23.19 7.58
CA ILE A 18 1.48 -23.59 6.19
C ILE A 18 1.55 -25.13 6.09
N ARG A 19 2.21 -25.80 7.06
CA ARG A 19 2.29 -27.25 7.10
C ARG A 19 0.91 -27.90 7.25
N ASP A 20 0.06 -27.30 8.07
CA ASP A 20 -1.30 -27.76 8.34
C ASP A 20 -2.32 -27.29 7.27
N GLU A 21 -1.83 -26.72 6.16
CA GLU A 21 -2.63 -26.23 5.02
C GLU A 21 -3.69 -25.18 5.38
N LYS A 22 -3.50 -24.45 6.48
CA LYS A 22 -4.38 -23.35 6.91
C LYS A 22 -4.03 -22.01 6.25
N VAL A 23 -2.79 -21.88 5.80
CA VAL A 23 -2.26 -20.70 5.11
C VAL A 23 -1.52 -21.16 3.85
N LEU A 24 -1.68 -20.42 2.76
CA LEU A 24 -0.95 -20.66 1.51
C LEU A 24 0.54 -20.42 1.70
N LYS A 25 1.36 -21.18 0.98
CA LYS A 25 2.81 -20.93 0.91
C LYS A 25 3.06 -19.57 0.26
N PHE A 26 4.04 -18.85 0.78
CA PHE A 26 4.49 -17.59 0.21
C PHE A 26 6.00 -17.57 0.03
N LYS A 27 6.47 -16.69 -0.83
CA LYS A 27 7.88 -16.42 -1.07
C LYS A 27 8.17 -14.96 -0.80
N VAL A 28 9.27 -14.67 -0.13
CA VAL A 28 9.75 -13.31 0.10
C VAL A 28 10.89 -13.03 -0.87
N ASP A 29 10.71 -12.03 -1.73
CA ASP A 29 11.76 -11.49 -2.59
C ASP A 29 12.19 -10.13 -2.02
N TYR A 30 13.46 -10.00 -1.67
CA TYR A 30 14.04 -8.73 -1.25
C TYR A 30 14.56 -8.00 -2.49
N ASN A 31 14.09 -6.77 -2.69
CA ASN A 31 14.53 -5.92 -3.79
C ASN A 31 15.08 -4.63 -3.21
N ASP A 32 16.34 -4.37 -3.44
CA ASP A 32 16.98 -3.12 -3.07
C ASP A 32 16.80 -2.11 -4.22
N VAL A 33 15.87 -1.19 -4.03
CA VAL A 33 15.80 0.01 -4.84
C VAL A 33 16.53 1.10 -4.07
N HIS A 34 17.81 1.26 -4.37
CA HIS A 34 18.61 2.34 -3.82
C HIS A 34 18.53 3.55 -4.75
N PRO A 35 17.73 4.57 -4.45
CA PRO A 35 17.82 5.83 -5.14
C PRO A 35 19.24 6.38 -4.93
N ARG A 36 19.96 6.63 -6.00
CA ARG A 36 21.26 7.26 -5.94
C ARG A 36 21.07 8.74 -5.58
N PHE A 37 20.97 9.03 -4.30
CA PHE A 37 21.00 10.41 -3.80
C PHE A 37 22.40 11.01 -4.09
N LYS A 38 22.50 11.70 -5.19
CA LYS A 38 23.77 12.32 -5.65
C LYS A 38 24.19 13.54 -4.84
N SER A 39 23.61 13.84 -3.68
CA SER A 39 23.90 15.09 -2.98
C SER A 39 23.86 15.05 -1.46
N ILE A 40 24.04 13.90 -0.86
CA ILE A 40 24.42 13.89 0.55
C ILE A 40 25.69 13.06 0.65
N GLU A 41 26.82 13.74 0.53
CA GLU A 41 28.07 13.31 1.14
C GLU A 41 27.82 13.16 2.64
N MET A 42 27.21 12.08 3.01
CA MET A 42 27.16 11.62 4.38
C MET A 42 28.11 10.43 4.50
N GLU A 43 29.38 10.74 4.63
CA GLU A 43 30.20 10.07 5.61
C GLU A 43 29.51 10.28 6.96
N ARG A 44 28.50 9.50 7.23
CA ARG A 44 27.91 9.41 8.59
C ARG A 44 27.95 7.98 9.01
N ASP A 45 28.81 7.78 10.02
CA ASP A 45 28.62 6.78 11.04
C ASP A 45 27.13 6.47 11.22
N GLU A 46 26.80 5.21 11.47
CA GLU A 46 25.47 4.60 11.67
C GLU A 46 24.59 5.33 12.72
N LYS A 47 24.50 6.65 12.66
CA LYS A 47 23.57 7.43 13.47
C LYS A 47 22.17 7.23 12.93
N LYS A 48 21.31 6.66 13.75
CA LYS A 48 19.86 6.56 13.52
C LYS A 48 19.35 7.88 12.99
N LEU A 49 18.90 7.88 11.74
CA LEU A 49 18.21 9.02 11.13
C LEU A 49 17.05 9.43 12.03
N THR A 50 16.85 10.73 12.20
CA THR A 50 15.69 11.22 12.92
C THR A 50 14.40 10.84 12.17
N ALA A 51 13.27 10.80 12.87
CA ALA A 51 11.98 10.49 12.24
C ALA A 51 11.63 11.44 11.09
N ALA A 52 12.05 12.71 11.18
CA ALA A 52 11.86 13.71 10.13
C ALA A 52 12.71 13.42 8.88
N GLU A 53 14.00 13.11 9.07
CA GLU A 53 14.89 12.73 7.96
C GLU A 53 14.42 11.45 7.27
N ASN A 54 13.94 10.47 8.02
CA ASN A 54 13.33 9.27 7.47
C ASN A 54 12.08 9.57 6.63
N LYS A 55 11.20 10.46 7.11
CA LYS A 55 10.00 10.87 6.39
C LYS A 55 10.35 11.58 5.08
N GLU A 56 11.31 12.49 5.12
CA GLU A 56 11.78 13.21 3.92
C GLU A 56 12.40 12.25 2.90
N ALA A 57 13.26 11.34 3.33
CA ALA A 57 13.85 10.31 2.47
C ALA A 57 12.79 9.40 1.83
N LEU A 58 11.74 9.01 2.58
CA LEU A 58 10.66 8.18 2.08
C LEU A 58 9.79 8.87 1.03
N LEU A 59 9.64 10.20 1.11
CA LEU A 59 8.83 10.99 0.19
C LEU A 59 9.64 11.66 -0.93
N HIS A 60 10.94 11.36 -1.03
CA HIS A 60 11.81 11.98 -2.02
C HIS A 60 11.34 11.65 -3.46
N PRO A 61 11.17 12.64 -4.36
CA PRO A 61 10.60 12.44 -5.69
C PRO A 61 11.33 11.41 -6.55
N GLU A 62 12.68 11.38 -6.51
CA GLU A 62 13.46 10.40 -7.26
C GLU A 62 13.20 8.98 -6.77
N ARG A 63 13.15 8.78 -5.46
CA ARG A 63 12.82 7.49 -4.88
C ARG A 63 11.43 7.01 -5.30
N ILE A 64 10.43 7.89 -5.25
CA ILE A 64 9.06 7.58 -5.67
C ILE A 64 9.04 7.20 -7.14
N LYS A 65 9.74 7.94 -8.00
CA LYS A 65 9.84 7.67 -9.43
C LYS A 65 10.50 6.34 -9.72
N GLU A 66 11.64 6.04 -9.10
CA GLU A 66 12.37 4.78 -9.31
C GLU A 66 11.57 3.57 -8.85
N ILE A 67 10.92 3.65 -7.69
CA ILE A 67 10.05 2.57 -7.21
C ILE A 67 8.84 2.40 -8.12
N SER A 68 8.22 3.49 -8.58
CA SER A 68 7.10 3.43 -9.52
C SER A 68 7.51 2.79 -10.85
N GLN A 69 8.68 3.13 -11.39
CA GLN A 69 9.24 2.51 -12.58
C GLN A 69 9.53 1.02 -12.37
N TYR A 70 10.11 0.66 -11.22
CA TYR A 70 10.34 -0.74 -10.87
C TYR A 70 9.04 -1.54 -10.84
N ILE A 71 8.00 -1.01 -10.18
CA ILE A 71 6.67 -1.65 -10.13
C ILE A 71 6.12 -1.84 -11.53
N GLN A 72 6.11 -0.79 -12.34
CA GLN A 72 5.57 -0.83 -13.70
C GLN A 72 6.28 -1.86 -14.58
N ASN A 73 7.61 -1.91 -14.53
CA ASN A 73 8.43 -2.82 -15.34
C ASN A 73 8.27 -4.28 -14.90
N ASN A 74 8.08 -4.54 -13.61
CA ASN A 74 8.06 -5.89 -13.06
C ASN A 74 6.66 -6.44 -12.78
N PHE A 75 5.62 -5.60 -12.78
CA PHE A 75 4.25 -5.99 -12.40
C PHE A 75 3.77 -7.24 -13.16
N ARG A 76 3.89 -7.25 -14.49
CA ARG A 76 3.39 -8.36 -15.32
C ARG A 76 4.11 -9.67 -15.03
N ILE A 77 5.42 -9.62 -14.80
CA ILE A 77 6.24 -10.78 -14.49
C ILE A 77 5.91 -11.29 -13.09
N LYS A 78 5.90 -10.41 -12.10
CA LYS A 78 5.65 -10.76 -10.68
C LYS A 78 4.22 -11.26 -10.45
N THR A 79 3.26 -10.77 -11.21
CA THR A 79 1.84 -11.18 -11.12
C THR A 79 1.46 -12.27 -12.13
N HIS A 80 2.43 -12.86 -12.82
CA HIS A 80 2.19 -13.90 -13.84
C HIS A 80 1.22 -13.47 -14.98
N ARG A 81 1.15 -12.17 -15.30
CA ARG A 81 0.32 -11.62 -16.40
C ARG A 81 1.07 -11.58 -17.72
N THR A 82 1.88 -12.59 -18.00
CA THR A 82 2.72 -12.66 -19.19
C THR A 82 1.99 -13.22 -20.41
N HIS A 83 0.84 -13.86 -20.21
CA HIS A 83 0.05 -14.45 -21.30
C HIS A 83 -0.81 -13.41 -22.02
N ALA A 84 -1.12 -13.68 -23.29
CA ALA A 84 -1.91 -12.82 -24.15
C ALA A 84 -3.33 -12.53 -23.61
N ASN A 85 -3.90 -13.46 -22.81
CA ASN A 85 -5.20 -13.28 -22.19
C ASN A 85 -5.21 -12.30 -20.99
N GLY A 86 -4.04 -11.81 -20.56
CA GLY A 86 -3.88 -10.87 -19.44
C GLY A 86 -4.31 -11.41 -18.06
N LYS A 87 -4.61 -12.70 -17.94
CA LYS A 87 -4.95 -13.32 -16.66
C LYS A 87 -3.70 -13.44 -15.79
N GLY A 88 -3.87 -13.24 -14.50
CA GLY A 88 -2.79 -13.31 -13.51
C GLY A 88 -3.26 -12.75 -12.17
N PHE A 89 -2.35 -12.62 -11.23
CA PHE A 89 -2.65 -12.15 -9.89
C PHE A 89 -2.74 -10.62 -9.84
N ASN A 90 -3.42 -10.10 -8.82
CA ASN A 90 -3.35 -8.71 -8.43
C ASN A 90 -2.14 -8.49 -7.52
N ALA A 91 -1.78 -7.23 -7.31
CA ALA A 91 -0.74 -6.84 -6.36
C ALA A 91 -1.28 -5.75 -5.43
N MET A 92 -0.85 -5.82 -4.18
CA MET A 92 -1.09 -4.79 -3.18
C MET A 92 0.25 -4.10 -2.88
N PHE A 93 0.26 -2.79 -2.95
CA PHE A 93 1.41 -1.96 -2.62
C PHE A 93 1.09 -1.12 -1.38
N ALA A 94 1.67 -1.52 -0.26
CA ALA A 94 1.50 -0.80 1.01
C ALA A 94 2.55 0.30 1.14
N VAL A 95 2.12 1.47 1.59
CA VAL A 95 2.94 2.67 1.79
C VAL A 95 2.77 3.24 3.19
N SER A 96 3.70 4.09 3.61
CA SER A 96 3.81 4.57 4.99
C SER A 96 2.76 5.62 5.39
N SER A 97 2.11 6.27 4.43
CA SER A 97 1.17 7.36 4.71
C SER A 97 0.25 7.65 3.52
N VAL A 98 -0.84 8.38 3.76
CA VAL A 98 -1.74 8.88 2.70
C VAL A 98 -1.00 9.82 1.74
N ALA A 99 -0.10 10.66 2.25
CA ALA A 99 0.74 11.53 1.41
C ALA A 99 1.64 10.70 0.47
N ALA A 100 2.25 9.64 0.96
CA ALA A 100 3.00 8.70 0.14
C ALA A 100 2.10 8.01 -0.90
N ALA A 101 0.91 7.56 -0.49
CA ALA A 101 -0.05 6.93 -1.40
C ALA A 101 -0.42 7.85 -2.58
N LYS A 102 -0.67 9.13 -2.29
CA LYS A 102 -0.94 10.15 -3.32
C LYS A 102 0.23 10.29 -4.30
N LEU A 103 1.44 10.48 -3.79
CA LEU A 103 2.63 10.67 -4.64
C LEU A 103 2.93 9.44 -5.51
N TYR A 104 2.82 8.24 -4.97
CA TYR A 104 2.98 7.02 -5.77
C TYR A 104 1.87 6.83 -6.79
N TYR A 105 0.62 7.13 -6.43
CA TYR A 105 -0.50 7.08 -7.36
C TYR A 105 -0.29 8.01 -8.54
N GLU A 106 0.03 9.29 -8.28
CA GLU A 106 0.30 10.29 -9.31
C GLU A 106 1.50 9.89 -10.20
N SER A 107 2.59 9.40 -9.59
CA SER A 107 3.78 8.92 -10.31
C SER A 107 3.46 7.74 -11.23
N LEU A 108 2.74 6.74 -10.73
CA LEU A 108 2.34 5.57 -11.52
C LEU A 108 1.39 5.95 -12.66
N MET A 109 0.43 6.86 -12.42
CA MET A 109 -0.49 7.35 -13.45
C MET A 109 0.26 8.16 -14.52
N ALA A 110 1.22 9.00 -14.12
CA ALA A 110 2.05 9.77 -15.06
C ALA A 110 2.91 8.85 -15.96
N LEU A 111 3.54 7.83 -15.38
CA LEU A 111 4.40 6.90 -16.11
C LEU A 111 3.66 6.07 -17.17
N GLN A 112 2.37 5.86 -17.00
CA GLN A 112 1.57 5.03 -17.93
C GLN A 112 0.69 5.83 -18.89
N LYS A 113 0.78 7.16 -18.87
CA LYS A 113 -0.08 8.05 -19.67
C LYS A 113 -0.09 7.71 -21.15
N ASP A 114 1.08 7.37 -21.69
CA ASP A 114 1.27 7.04 -23.11
C ASP A 114 1.42 5.52 -23.35
N SER A 115 1.00 4.70 -22.39
CA SER A 115 1.12 3.25 -22.49
C SER A 115 -0.07 2.65 -23.23
N ASP A 116 0.20 1.82 -24.24
CA ASP A 116 -0.85 1.05 -24.95
C ASP A 116 -1.62 0.08 -24.04
N LYS A 117 -1.02 -0.31 -22.93
CA LYS A 117 -1.55 -1.28 -21.98
C LYS A 117 -1.37 -0.79 -20.53
N PRO A 118 -2.08 0.28 -20.13
CA PRO A 118 -1.94 0.82 -18.77
C PRO A 118 -2.37 -0.20 -17.71
N LEU A 119 -1.71 -0.15 -16.56
CA LEU A 119 -2.12 -0.90 -15.39
C LEU A 119 -3.39 -0.27 -14.81
N LYS A 120 -4.28 -1.10 -14.31
CA LYS A 120 -5.44 -0.64 -13.54
C LYS A 120 -5.01 -0.44 -12.10
N ILE A 121 -4.94 0.82 -11.68
CA ILE A 121 -4.45 1.24 -10.36
C ILE A 121 -5.63 1.80 -9.58
N ALA A 122 -5.80 1.35 -8.36
CA ALA A 122 -6.75 1.87 -7.40
C ALA A 122 -6.07 2.07 -6.05
N THR A 123 -6.59 2.95 -5.22
CA THR A 123 -6.04 3.23 -3.90
C THR A 123 -7.11 3.11 -2.83
N ILE A 124 -6.68 2.68 -1.66
CA ILE A 124 -7.51 2.63 -0.48
C ILE A 124 -6.68 3.03 0.73
N PHE A 125 -7.26 3.74 1.65
CA PHE A 125 -6.65 4.07 2.92
C PHE A 125 -7.70 4.24 4.01
N SER A 126 -7.34 3.91 5.26
CA SER A 126 -8.17 4.06 6.43
C SER A 126 -8.03 5.46 7.03
N PHE A 127 -9.06 5.94 7.69
CA PHE A 127 -9.15 7.28 8.28
C PHE A 127 -9.18 7.33 9.79
N ALA A 128 -9.08 6.19 10.46
CA ALA A 128 -8.88 6.23 11.89
C ALA A 128 -7.61 7.06 12.16
N ALA A 129 -7.79 8.21 12.80
CA ALA A 129 -6.66 8.94 13.34
C ALA A 129 -5.82 7.95 14.14
N ASN A 130 -4.51 7.90 13.88
CA ASN A 130 -3.59 7.21 14.75
C ASN A 130 -3.54 7.96 16.08
N GLU A 131 -4.60 7.91 16.84
CA GLU A 131 -4.50 8.09 18.28
C GLU A 131 -3.66 6.91 18.75
N GLU A 132 -2.60 7.22 19.48
CA GLU A 132 -1.78 6.26 20.19
C GLU A 132 -2.69 5.46 21.14
N GLN A 133 -3.47 4.55 20.61
CA GLN A 133 -4.24 3.61 21.40
C GLN A 133 -3.39 2.38 21.63
N SER A 134 -2.66 2.44 22.71
CA SER A 134 -2.30 1.28 23.51
C SER A 134 -3.58 0.55 23.97
N ALA A 135 -4.28 -0.09 23.08
CA ALA A 135 -5.39 -0.97 23.42
C ALA A 135 -5.18 -2.31 22.72
N ILE A 136 -4.69 -3.21 23.53
CA ILE A 136 -4.54 -4.63 23.29
C ILE A 136 -5.92 -5.22 22.92
N GLY A 137 -6.06 -5.72 21.71
CA GLY A 137 -6.89 -6.90 21.46
C GLY A 137 -8.33 -6.74 21.00
N GLU A 138 -8.79 -5.58 20.54
CA GLU A 138 -10.06 -5.53 19.82
C GLU A 138 -9.80 -5.32 18.32
N ILE A 139 -10.18 -6.32 17.52
CA ILE A 139 -10.40 -6.14 16.09
C ILE A 139 -11.60 -5.21 15.99
N LEU A 140 -11.37 -3.89 15.99
CA LEU A 140 -12.39 -2.91 15.71
C LEU A 140 -12.89 -3.20 14.30
N ASP A 141 -14.18 -3.48 14.19
CA ASP A 141 -14.94 -3.42 12.95
C ASP A 141 -14.55 -2.11 12.25
N GLU A 142 -13.88 -2.19 11.09
CA GLU A 142 -13.30 -1.03 10.42
C GLU A 142 -14.43 -0.14 9.89
N THR A 143 -15.05 0.62 10.78
CA THR A 143 -15.95 1.70 10.41
C THR A 143 -15.11 2.86 9.88
N PHE A 144 -14.95 2.90 8.57
CA PHE A 144 -14.29 3.99 7.88
C PHE A 144 -15.06 5.30 8.05
N GLU A 145 -14.66 6.14 8.99
CA GLU A 145 -15.25 7.47 9.15
C GLU A 145 -14.59 8.48 8.21
N ILE A 146 -15.29 8.75 7.11
CA ILE A 146 -14.84 9.73 6.10
C ILE A 146 -14.88 11.17 6.64
N THR A 147 -15.63 11.40 7.70
CA THR A 147 -15.89 12.73 8.27
C THR A 147 -14.66 13.39 8.92
N ALA A 148 -13.66 12.60 9.33
CA ALA A 148 -12.47 13.09 10.02
C ALA A 148 -11.26 13.34 9.07
N MET A 149 -11.46 13.25 7.74
CA MET A 149 -10.37 13.45 6.78
C MET A 149 -9.95 14.91 6.64
N GLU A 150 -8.64 15.12 6.51
CA GLU A 150 -8.13 16.36 5.92
C GLU A 150 -8.69 16.56 4.50
N SER A 151 -9.05 17.80 4.16
CA SER A 151 -9.66 18.12 2.85
C SER A 151 -8.85 17.61 1.66
N SER A 152 -7.51 17.69 1.73
CA SER A 152 -6.61 17.22 0.68
C SER A 152 -6.65 15.70 0.46
N ALA A 153 -6.81 14.91 1.53
CA ALA A 153 -6.94 13.46 1.44
C ALA A 153 -8.29 13.06 0.85
N LYS A 154 -9.35 13.79 1.19
CA LYS A 154 -10.69 13.58 0.64
C LYS A 154 -10.76 13.91 -0.86
N GLU A 155 -10.12 14.99 -1.28
CA GLU A 155 -10.01 15.36 -2.69
C GLU A 155 -9.22 14.32 -3.49
N PHE A 156 -8.13 13.84 -2.93
CA PHE A 156 -7.35 12.75 -3.55
C PHE A 156 -8.18 11.47 -3.69
N LEU A 157 -8.90 11.07 -2.66
CA LEU A 157 -9.78 9.89 -2.72
C LEU A 157 -10.88 10.07 -3.77
N ALA A 158 -11.49 11.25 -3.83
CA ALA A 158 -12.52 11.56 -4.82
C ALA A 158 -11.99 11.44 -6.26
N SER A 159 -10.77 11.94 -6.51
CA SER A 159 -10.12 11.79 -7.81
C SER A 159 -9.83 10.33 -8.14
N ALA A 160 -9.29 9.57 -7.20
CA ALA A 160 -8.98 8.16 -7.41
C ALA A 160 -10.24 7.30 -7.64
N ILE A 161 -11.35 7.58 -6.94
CA ILE A 161 -12.63 6.92 -7.18
C ILE A 161 -13.21 7.29 -8.57
N LYS A 162 -13.04 8.53 -9.01
CA LYS A 162 -13.45 8.94 -10.37
C LYS A 162 -12.68 8.18 -11.45
N ASP A 163 -11.36 8.02 -11.27
CA ASP A 163 -10.54 7.22 -12.18
C ASP A 163 -10.97 5.75 -12.17
N TYR A 164 -11.23 5.21 -10.97
CA TYR A 164 -11.76 3.85 -10.82
C TYR A 164 -13.09 3.66 -11.54
N ASN A 165 -14.03 4.59 -11.37
CA ASN A 165 -15.32 4.56 -12.06
C ASN A 165 -15.15 4.53 -13.57
N THR A 166 -14.20 5.30 -14.10
CA THR A 166 -13.88 5.31 -15.54
C THR A 166 -13.31 3.96 -15.99
N MET A 167 -12.35 3.39 -15.22
CA MET A 167 -11.71 2.12 -15.55
C MET A 167 -12.67 0.92 -15.51
N PHE A 168 -13.60 0.91 -14.59
CA PHE A 168 -14.47 -0.24 -14.33
C PHE A 168 -15.94 -0.02 -14.67
N LYS A 169 -16.29 1.16 -15.22
CA LYS A 169 -17.66 1.56 -15.57
C LYS A 169 -18.62 1.48 -14.38
N THR A 170 -18.17 1.95 -13.23
CA THR A 170 -18.92 2.03 -11.97
C THR A 170 -19.31 3.48 -11.68
N ASN A 171 -20.06 3.72 -10.62
CA ASN A 171 -20.50 5.06 -10.20
C ASN A 171 -20.48 5.19 -8.67
N TYR A 172 -19.29 5.04 -8.09
CA TYR A 172 -19.08 5.24 -6.66
C TYR A 172 -18.73 6.70 -6.37
N ASN A 173 -19.00 7.13 -5.14
CA ASN A 173 -18.67 8.46 -4.64
C ASN A 173 -18.00 8.37 -3.26
N VAL A 174 -17.62 9.51 -2.72
CA VAL A 174 -16.92 9.62 -1.43
C VAL A 174 -17.84 9.75 -0.21
N ASP A 175 -19.14 9.61 -0.36
CA ASP A 175 -19.99 9.49 0.81
C ASP A 175 -19.80 8.12 1.49
N SER A 176 -20.23 8.00 2.75
CA SER A 176 -19.97 6.79 3.54
C SER A 176 -20.46 5.51 2.88
N LYS A 177 -21.63 5.55 2.23
CA LYS A 177 -22.22 4.39 1.55
C LYS A 177 -21.51 4.10 0.22
N GLY A 178 -21.21 5.13 -0.55
CA GLY A 178 -20.49 5.04 -1.82
C GLY A 178 -19.09 4.50 -1.62
N PHE A 179 -18.41 4.97 -0.58
CA PHE A 179 -17.06 4.51 -0.23
C PHE A 179 -17.05 3.04 0.22
N GLN A 180 -18.01 2.61 1.06
CA GLN A 180 -18.11 1.20 1.44
C GLN A 180 -18.38 0.28 0.25
N ASN A 181 -19.21 0.72 -0.70
CA ASN A 181 -19.45 -0.03 -1.92
C ASN A 181 -18.21 -0.08 -2.82
N TYR A 182 -17.49 1.03 -2.95
CA TYR A 182 -16.20 1.09 -3.64
C TYR A 182 -15.19 0.12 -3.02
N TYR A 183 -15.02 0.14 -1.69
CA TYR A 183 -14.13 -0.75 -0.96
C TYR A 183 -14.47 -2.22 -1.21
N ARG A 184 -15.75 -2.57 -1.09
CA ARG A 184 -16.21 -3.94 -1.31
C ARG A 184 -15.99 -4.41 -2.74
N ASP A 185 -16.24 -3.57 -3.73
CA ASP A 185 -15.99 -3.90 -5.15
C ASP A 185 -14.49 -4.06 -5.40
N LEU A 186 -13.65 -3.16 -4.88
CA LEU A 186 -12.20 -3.25 -5.01
C LEU A 186 -11.63 -4.52 -4.36
N ALA A 187 -12.13 -4.91 -3.19
CA ALA A 187 -11.68 -6.12 -2.49
C ALA A 187 -12.06 -7.42 -3.21
N ASN A 188 -13.12 -7.40 -4.02
CA ASN A 188 -13.62 -8.56 -4.75
C ASN A 188 -13.06 -8.70 -6.18
N ARG A 189 -12.25 -7.74 -6.63
CA ARG A 189 -11.62 -7.76 -7.97
C ARG A 189 -10.24 -8.39 -7.96
#